data_56a9d656980d831438783f53d183b97a
#
_entry.id   56a9d656980d831438783f53d183b97a
#
_cell.length_a   1.000
_cell.length_b   1.000
_cell.length_c   1.000
_cell.angle_alpha   90.00
_cell.angle_beta   90.00
_cell.angle_gamma   90.00
#
_symmetry.space_group_name_H-M   'P 1'
#
loop_
_entity.id
_entity.type
_entity.pdbx_description
1 polymer ?
#
loop_
_entity_poly.entity_id
_entity_poly.type
_entity_poly.pdbx_seq_one_letter_code
_entity_poly.pdbx_strand_id
1 'polypeptide(L)'
;TGNKKIIGIDISSEMLEQAKLKGCYSSLIEADITKKIPLKNNSIGAVVSAGTFTHGHVGADALDELLRITKPGGLFVLSVNSKIFIKGGFQEKFLRIKNKISSPIFNEFNAHGEHKDKKFNEIIIFASIFRKKF
;
A
#
# COMPACT_ATOMS: atom_id res chain seq x y z
N THR A 1 -19.42 -4.95 11.86
CA THR A 1 -18.46 -4.67 10.84
C THR A 1 -18.66 -3.30 10.19
N GLY A 2 -19.87 -2.76 10.20
CA GLY A 2 -20.16 -1.45 9.65
C GLY A 2 -19.59 -0.29 10.46
N ASN A 3 -18.96 -0.54 11.60
CA ASN A 3 -18.42 0.49 12.48
C ASN A 3 -16.93 0.73 12.32
N LYS A 4 -16.28 0.08 11.36
CA LYS A 4 -14.85 0.29 11.12
C LYS A 4 -14.63 1.63 10.45
N LYS A 5 -13.70 2.40 11.00
CA LYS A 5 -13.29 3.69 10.41
C LYS A 5 -12.29 3.42 9.30
N ILE A 6 -12.54 4.02 8.14
CA ILE A 6 -11.65 3.93 6.98
C ILE A 6 -11.14 5.33 6.67
N ILE A 7 -9.82 5.47 6.67
CA ILE A 7 -9.15 6.72 6.32
C ILE A 7 -8.55 6.56 4.93
N GLY A 8 -8.91 7.45 4.01
CA GLY A 8 -8.31 7.49 2.69
C GLY A 8 -7.21 8.54 2.64
N ILE A 9 -6.07 8.20 2.06
CA ILE A 9 -4.94 9.11 1.89
C ILE A 9 -4.53 9.14 0.43
N ASP A 10 -4.43 10.33 -0.14
CA ASP A 10 -3.97 10.52 -1.51
C ASP A 10 -3.30 11.89 -1.62
N ILE A 11 -2.33 12.00 -2.52
CA ILE A 11 -1.71 13.28 -2.84
C ILE A 11 -2.60 14.13 -3.76
N SER A 12 -3.50 13.49 -4.47
CA SER A 12 -4.39 14.14 -5.44
C SER A 12 -5.72 14.53 -4.79
N SER A 13 -5.99 15.83 -4.73
CA SER A 13 -7.29 16.34 -4.25
C SER A 13 -8.45 15.85 -5.11
N GLU A 14 -8.21 15.68 -6.41
CA GLU A 14 -9.23 15.17 -7.33
C GLU A 14 -9.62 13.73 -7.01
N MET A 15 -8.64 12.88 -6.71
CA MET A 15 -8.89 11.51 -6.31
C MET A 15 -9.63 11.43 -4.98
N LEU A 16 -9.33 12.34 -4.06
CA LEU A 16 -10.03 12.42 -2.77
C LEU A 16 -11.48 12.84 -2.96
N GLU A 17 -11.76 13.74 -3.88
CA GLU A 17 -13.15 14.13 -4.19
C GLU A 17 -13.92 12.94 -4.76
N GLN A 18 -13.31 12.14 -5.62
CA GLN A 18 -13.92 10.91 -6.15
C GLN A 18 -14.18 9.91 -5.02
N ALA A 19 -13.22 9.76 -4.10
CA ALA A 19 -13.37 8.87 -2.95
C ALA A 19 -14.51 9.33 -2.03
N LYS A 20 -14.68 10.63 -1.85
CA LYS A 20 -15.74 11.20 -1.02
C LYS A 20 -17.13 10.79 -1.52
N LEU A 21 -17.30 10.71 -2.84
CA LEU A 21 -18.57 10.33 -3.45
C LEU A 21 -18.97 8.89 -3.11
N LYS A 22 -18.01 8.03 -2.77
CA LYS A 22 -18.28 6.65 -2.40
C LYS A 22 -18.89 6.50 -1.01
N GLY A 23 -18.71 7.49 -0.15
CA GLY A 23 -19.33 7.54 1.17
C GLY A 23 -18.86 6.51 2.18
N CYS A 24 -17.79 5.76 1.89
CA CYS A 24 -17.30 4.71 2.78
C CYS A 24 -16.14 5.15 3.70
N TYR A 25 -15.60 6.36 3.49
CA TYR A 25 -14.47 6.86 4.26
C TYR A 25 -14.91 7.71 5.42
N SER A 26 -14.34 7.45 6.61
CA SER A 26 -14.56 8.29 7.80
C SER A 26 -13.88 9.65 7.66
N SER A 27 -12.69 9.65 7.05
CA SER A 27 -11.98 10.88 6.74
C SER A 27 -11.10 10.67 5.53
N LEU A 28 -10.75 11.77 4.87
CA LEU A 28 -9.87 11.78 3.70
C LEU A 28 -8.76 12.78 3.97
N ILE A 29 -7.53 12.36 3.74
CA ILE A 29 -6.35 13.17 4.03
C ILE A 29 -5.57 13.38 2.74
N GLU A 30 -5.32 14.64 2.37
CA GLU A 30 -4.43 14.98 1.28
C GLU A 30 -3.01 14.97 1.84
N ALA A 31 -2.23 13.98 1.47
CA ALA A 31 -0.86 13.83 1.95
C ALA A 31 -0.01 13.03 0.97
N ASP A 32 1.27 13.34 0.97
CA ASP A 32 2.29 12.59 0.24
C ASP A 32 2.87 11.56 1.20
N ILE A 33 2.63 10.28 0.95
CA ILE A 33 3.09 9.19 1.82
C ILE A 33 4.61 8.98 1.78
N THR A 34 5.32 9.63 0.85
CA THR A 34 6.78 9.66 0.86
C THR A 34 7.34 10.63 1.90
N LYS A 35 6.48 11.41 2.52
CA LYS A 35 6.80 12.36 3.57
C LYS A 35 6.05 11.98 4.85
N LYS A 36 6.19 12.78 5.90
CA LYS A 36 5.51 12.49 7.16
C LYS A 36 3.99 12.57 6.98
N ILE A 37 3.32 11.47 7.30
CA ILE A 37 1.86 11.40 7.28
C ILE A 37 1.30 12.04 8.55
N PRO A 38 0.25 12.89 8.44
CA PRO A 38 -0.32 13.60 9.61
C PRO A 38 -1.19 12.68 10.47
N LEU A 39 -0.62 11.58 10.92
CA LEU A 39 -1.23 10.62 11.83
C LEU A 39 -0.21 10.25 12.89
N LYS A 40 -0.71 9.93 14.07
CA LYS A 40 0.15 9.55 15.20
C LYS A 40 0.76 8.17 15.01
N ASN A 41 1.87 7.92 15.70
CA ASN A 41 2.46 6.58 15.76
C ASN A 41 1.43 5.58 16.27
N ASN A 42 1.44 4.39 15.70
CA ASN A 42 0.62 3.27 16.18
C ASN A 42 -0.88 3.61 16.28
N SER A 43 -1.41 4.38 15.32
CA SER A 43 -2.81 4.81 15.33
C SER A 43 -3.72 4.02 14.38
N ILE A 44 -3.13 3.29 13.42
CA ILE A 44 -3.86 2.59 12.36
C ILE A 44 -3.77 1.08 12.56
N GLY A 45 -4.90 0.38 12.39
CA GLY A 45 -4.94 -1.08 12.56
C GLY A 45 -4.55 -1.89 11.32
N ALA A 46 -4.71 -1.33 10.14
CA ALA A 46 -4.37 -2.02 8.90
C ALA A 46 -4.15 -1.03 7.77
N VAL A 47 -3.33 -1.42 6.80
CA VAL A 47 -3.04 -0.61 5.60
C VAL A 47 -3.32 -1.45 4.37
N VAL A 48 -4.14 -0.92 3.47
CA VAL A 48 -4.42 -1.55 2.19
C VAL A 48 -4.11 -0.54 1.09
N SER A 49 -3.36 -0.95 0.11
CA SER A 49 -3.00 -0.10 -1.02
C SER A 49 -3.10 -0.88 -2.33
N ALA A 50 -3.84 -0.32 -3.28
CA ALA A 50 -3.93 -0.83 -4.63
C ALA A 50 -3.63 0.33 -5.59
N GLY A 51 -2.61 0.17 -6.43
CA GLY A 51 -2.25 1.18 -7.42
C GLY A 51 -1.21 2.20 -6.98
N THR A 52 -0.96 2.36 -5.69
CA THR A 52 0.00 3.35 -5.18
C THR A 52 1.43 3.02 -5.59
N PHE A 53 1.80 1.75 -5.50
CA PHE A 53 3.17 1.27 -5.79
C PHE A 53 3.29 0.65 -7.17
N THR A 54 2.36 0.93 -8.06
CA THR A 54 2.32 0.27 -9.37
C THR A 54 2.95 1.08 -10.49
N HIS A 55 3.19 2.36 -10.27
CA HIS A 55 3.69 3.29 -11.31
C HIS A 55 5.07 3.87 -11.04
N GLY A 56 5.71 3.47 -9.95
CA GLY A 56 7.07 3.93 -9.66
C GLY A 56 7.19 5.34 -9.09
N HIS A 57 6.09 6.03 -8.86
CA HIS A 57 6.11 7.38 -8.28
C HIS A 57 6.37 7.36 -6.78
N VAL A 58 6.00 6.28 -6.13
CA VAL A 58 6.19 6.09 -4.68
C VAL A 58 7.14 4.91 -4.49
N GLY A 59 8.29 5.18 -3.91
CA GLY A 59 9.30 4.17 -3.67
C GLY A 59 9.10 3.42 -2.37
N ALA A 60 9.96 2.43 -2.14
CA ALA A 60 9.88 1.54 -0.99
C ALA A 60 10.06 2.24 0.36
N ASP A 61 10.71 3.41 0.38
CA ASP A 61 10.92 4.14 1.63
C ASP A 61 9.61 4.65 2.25
N ALA A 62 8.53 4.73 1.49
CA ALA A 62 7.21 5.05 2.03
C ALA A 62 6.74 4.02 3.07
N LEU A 63 7.29 2.80 3.04
CA LEU A 63 6.97 1.77 4.02
C LEU A 63 7.32 2.20 5.44
N ASP A 64 8.35 3.02 5.63
CA ASP A 64 8.76 3.48 6.96
C ASP A 64 7.65 4.30 7.64
N GLU A 65 7.04 5.23 6.91
CA GLU A 65 5.92 6.03 7.42
C GLU A 65 4.68 5.17 7.66
N LEU A 66 4.38 4.26 6.75
CA LEU A 66 3.25 3.35 6.91
C LEU A 66 3.43 2.46 8.13
N LEU A 67 4.65 1.99 8.39
CA LEU A 67 4.95 1.23 9.60
C LEU A 67 4.81 2.09 10.85
N ARG A 68 5.28 3.33 10.80
CA ARG A 68 5.18 4.25 11.94
C ARG A 68 3.75 4.43 12.41
N ILE A 69 2.83 4.68 11.50
CA ILE A 69 1.43 4.97 11.85
C ILE A 69 0.63 3.72 12.21
N THR A 70 1.13 2.54 11.91
CA THR A 70 0.42 1.27 12.12
C THR A 70 0.73 0.68 13.49
N LYS A 71 -0.29 0.14 14.15
CA LYS A 71 -0.15 -0.55 15.43
C LYS A 71 0.62 -1.85 15.26
N PRO A 72 1.36 -2.31 16.29
CA PRO A 72 1.92 -3.66 16.30
C PRO A 72 0.81 -4.69 16.01
N GLY A 73 1.10 -5.67 15.18
CA GLY A 73 0.11 -6.65 14.74
C GLY A 73 -0.73 -6.20 13.56
N GLY A 74 -0.63 -4.93 13.16
CA GLY A 74 -1.40 -4.39 12.05
C GLY A 74 -1.07 -5.06 10.73
N LEU A 75 -2.11 -5.30 9.91
CA LEU A 75 -1.99 -6.01 8.65
C LEU A 75 -1.70 -5.02 7.51
N PHE A 76 -0.78 -5.42 6.64
CA PHE A 76 -0.47 -4.71 5.41
C PHE A 76 -0.83 -5.58 4.21
N VAL A 77 -1.56 -5.01 3.27
CA VAL A 77 -1.83 -5.64 1.96
C VAL A 77 -1.52 -4.58 0.90
N LEU A 78 -0.38 -4.74 0.25
CA LEU A 78 0.14 -3.75 -0.69
C LEU A 78 0.33 -4.38 -2.07
N SER A 79 -0.28 -3.78 -3.08
CA SER A 79 -0.09 -4.21 -4.48
C SER A 79 1.11 -3.48 -5.06
N VAL A 80 2.10 -4.24 -5.54
CA VAL A 80 3.33 -3.70 -6.12
C VAL A 80 3.54 -4.31 -7.51
N ASN A 81 3.76 -3.48 -8.52
CA ASN A 81 4.08 -3.95 -9.85
C ASN A 81 5.40 -4.74 -9.81
N SER A 82 5.44 -5.94 -10.42
CA SER A 82 6.61 -6.81 -10.38
C SER A 82 7.88 -6.15 -10.92
N LYS A 83 7.75 -5.29 -11.92
CA LYS A 83 8.89 -4.54 -12.47
C LYS A 83 9.40 -3.50 -11.48
N ILE A 84 8.51 -2.87 -10.73
CA ILE A 84 8.83 -1.87 -9.71
C ILE A 84 9.38 -2.55 -8.45
N PHE A 85 8.99 -3.79 -8.18
CA PHE A 85 9.41 -4.52 -6.98
C PHE A 85 10.94 -4.55 -6.84
N ILE A 86 11.64 -4.79 -7.94
CA ILE A 86 13.10 -4.79 -7.93
C ILE A 86 13.65 -3.38 -8.13
N LYS A 87 13.24 -2.69 -9.18
CA LYS A 87 13.74 -1.36 -9.56
C LYS A 87 13.42 -0.28 -8.53
N GLY A 88 12.27 -0.39 -7.89
CA GLY A 88 11.82 0.56 -6.85
C GLY A 88 12.38 0.27 -5.47
N GLY A 89 13.23 -0.74 -5.33
CA GLY A 89 13.90 -1.05 -4.06
C GLY A 89 13.05 -1.81 -3.06
N PHE A 90 11.89 -2.34 -3.43
CA PHE A 90 11.01 -3.06 -2.50
C PHE A 90 11.63 -4.35 -1.98
N GLN A 91 12.30 -5.11 -2.86
CA GLN A 91 12.96 -6.35 -2.45
C GLN A 91 14.01 -6.09 -1.37
N GLU A 92 14.87 -5.09 -1.59
CA GLU A 92 15.88 -4.69 -0.61
C GLU A 92 15.24 -4.16 0.67
N LYS A 93 14.18 -3.35 0.53
CA LYS A 93 13.49 -2.77 1.69
C LYS A 93 12.90 -3.85 2.58
N PHE A 94 12.25 -4.85 2.01
CA PHE A 94 11.71 -5.97 2.79
C PHE A 94 12.81 -6.71 3.55
N LEU A 95 13.98 -6.86 2.94
CA LEU A 95 15.12 -7.45 3.63
C LEU A 95 15.63 -6.59 4.80
N ARG A 96 15.67 -5.27 4.60
CA ARG A 96 16.12 -4.34 5.66
C ARG A 96 15.16 -4.29 6.85
N ILE A 97 13.87 -4.40 6.61
CA ILE A 97 12.85 -4.31 7.66
C ILE A 97 12.38 -5.67 8.16
N LYS A 98 13.06 -6.76 7.78
CA LYS A 98 12.62 -8.12 8.11
C LYS A 98 12.43 -8.36 9.60
N ASN A 99 13.12 -7.62 10.46
CA ASN A 99 12.99 -7.72 11.91
C ASN A 99 11.80 -6.95 12.46
N LYS A 100 11.22 -6.06 11.65
CA LYS A 100 10.09 -5.21 12.05
C LYS A 100 8.74 -5.77 11.58
N ILE A 101 8.76 -6.73 10.67
CA ILE A 101 7.56 -7.30 10.06
C ILE A 101 7.61 -8.82 10.08
N SER A 102 6.43 -9.44 9.96
CA SER A 102 6.35 -10.88 9.72
C SER A 102 6.92 -11.20 8.33
N SER A 103 7.23 -12.47 8.08
CA SER A 103 7.69 -12.89 6.76
C SER A 103 6.63 -12.56 5.71
N PRO A 104 6.95 -11.74 4.70
CA PRO A 104 5.96 -11.36 3.69
C PRO A 104 5.50 -12.56 2.86
N ILE A 105 4.22 -12.58 2.56
CA ILE A 105 3.64 -13.52 1.62
C ILE A 105 3.37 -12.72 0.34
N PHE A 106 3.83 -13.24 -0.81
CA PHE A 106 3.63 -12.57 -2.08
C PHE A 106 2.72 -13.43 -2.97
N ASN A 107 1.57 -12.88 -3.32
CA ASN A 107 0.64 -13.49 -4.26
C ASN A 107 0.75 -12.78 -5.60
N GLU A 108 1.05 -13.52 -6.65
CA GLU A 108 1.10 -12.97 -8.00
C GLU A 108 -0.28 -13.00 -8.65
N PHE A 109 -0.60 -11.94 -9.36
CA PHE A 109 -1.78 -11.92 -10.22
C PHE A 109 -1.53 -11.00 -11.41
N ASN A 110 -2.30 -11.22 -12.48
CA ASN A 110 -2.26 -10.38 -13.65
C ASN A 110 -3.18 -9.17 -13.42
N ALA A 111 -2.65 -7.96 -13.58
CA ALA A 111 -3.39 -6.73 -13.28
C ALA A 111 -4.67 -6.57 -14.08
N HIS A 112 -4.72 -7.15 -15.27
CA HIS A 112 -5.88 -7.05 -16.17
C HIS A 112 -6.65 -8.37 -16.31
N GLY A 113 -6.32 -9.38 -15.48
CA GLY A 113 -6.89 -10.72 -15.59
C GLY A 113 -6.39 -11.43 -16.85
N GLU A 114 -7.10 -12.50 -17.25
CA GLU A 114 -6.80 -13.17 -18.51
C GLU A 114 -7.31 -12.31 -19.66
N HIS A 115 -6.40 -11.96 -20.56
CA HIS A 115 -6.69 -11.12 -21.72
C HIS A 115 -6.20 -11.78 -22.99
N LYS A 116 -6.95 -11.59 -24.08
CA LYS A 116 -6.51 -12.09 -25.40
C LYS A 116 -5.30 -11.32 -25.91
N ASP A 117 -5.16 -10.06 -25.51
CA ASP A 117 -4.02 -9.23 -25.87
C ASP A 117 -2.85 -9.53 -24.91
N LYS A 118 -1.74 -10.05 -25.45
CA LYS A 118 -0.55 -10.39 -24.68
C LYS A 118 0.04 -9.22 -23.91
N LYS A 119 -0.14 -7.98 -24.37
CA LYS A 119 0.38 -6.81 -23.68
C LYS A 119 -0.21 -6.67 -22.28
N PHE A 120 -1.48 -6.97 -22.11
CA PHE A 120 -2.13 -6.89 -20.81
C PHE A 120 -1.75 -8.06 -19.90
N ASN A 121 -1.42 -9.21 -20.50
CA ASN A 121 -1.03 -10.40 -19.73
C ASN A 121 0.39 -10.31 -19.17
N GLU A 122 1.20 -9.33 -19.62
CA GLU A 122 2.57 -9.15 -19.14
C GLU A 122 2.67 -8.32 -17.87
N ILE A 123 1.57 -7.69 -17.42
CA ILE A 123 1.57 -6.86 -16.21
C ILE A 123 1.26 -7.73 -15.01
N ILE A 124 2.32 -8.07 -14.27
CA ILE A 124 2.21 -8.89 -13.07
C ILE A 124 2.30 -8.01 -11.84
N ILE A 125 1.38 -8.21 -10.92
CA ILE A 125 1.32 -7.49 -9.65
C ILE A 125 1.58 -8.49 -8.52
N PHE A 126 2.40 -8.08 -7.55
CA PHE A 126 2.57 -8.82 -6.31
C PHE A 126 1.69 -8.19 -5.23
N ALA A 127 0.77 -8.96 -4.68
CA ALA A 127 0.10 -8.59 -3.44
C ALA A 127 1.01 -8.99 -2.29
N SER A 128 1.60 -7.99 -1.63
CA SER A 128 2.54 -8.21 -0.52
C SER A 128 1.76 -8.15 0.78
N ILE A 129 1.76 -9.25 1.54
CA ILE A 129 0.95 -9.40 2.75
C ILE A 129 1.87 -9.66 3.92
N PHE A 130 1.80 -8.82 4.95
CA PHE A 130 2.62 -8.96 6.15
C PHE A 130 1.99 -8.21 7.32
N ARG A 131 2.54 -8.41 8.52
CA ARG A 131 2.12 -7.69 9.73
C ARG A 131 3.31 -7.00 10.37
N LYS A 132 3.04 -5.88 11.03
CA LYS A 132 4.04 -5.18 11.85
C LYS A 132 4.27 -5.97 13.13
N LYS A 133 5.55 -6.16 13.52
CA LYS A 133 5.90 -6.91 14.74
C LYS A 133 5.85 -6.05 16.01
N PHE A 134 6.43 -4.86 15.95
CA PHE A 134 6.49 -4.00 17.13
C PHE A 134 5.97 -2.62 16.84
#